data_f0de4b59b548796932224acca4eb3d93
#
_entry.id   f0de4b59b548796932224acca4eb3d93
#
_cell.length_a   1.000
_cell.length_b   1.000
_cell.length_c   1.000
_cell.angle_alpha   90.00
_cell.angle_beta   90.00
_cell.angle_gamma   90.00
#
_symmetry.space_group_name_H-M   'P 1'
#
loop_
_entity.id
_entity.type
_entity.pdbx_description
1 polymer ?
#
loop_
_entity_poly.entity_id
_entity_poly.type
_entity_poly.pdbx_seq_one_letter_code
_entity_poly.pdbx_strand_id
1 'polypeptide(L)'
;GQALEYTFKVNDSGMYNIVTRFRQNLLDGVYTSRALYIYSDGAAEGSKGYYNGIPFEEATELVFTYSTDWQSGALQYMVKSYNEKGALTTECHDLEFYFEAGVTYTIKFEVTLGSMGSVVRQITESLEAINGDYLDILQLTGANPDKYRDYGFYRIMPDTIIDLKRQADILEGIANDMAATAGVKSTNSATLNKIVVLLRRMHSSEDEIARNLDQLKSYLGTLGTLLSDVKTQPLQLDYILIQSADEAIPKAKANFFQSFAHEMSSFVMSFFRNYN
;
A
#
# COMPACT_ATOMS: atom_id res chain seq x y z
N GLY A 1 7.52 5.29 14.68
CA GLY A 1 7.31 4.46 13.50
C GLY A 1 8.48 3.52 13.27
N GLN A 2 8.29 2.48 12.49
CA GLN A 2 9.42 1.63 12.07
C GLN A 2 10.22 2.38 11.01
N ALA A 3 11.54 2.42 11.17
CA ALA A 3 12.45 3.04 10.22
C ALA A 3 13.66 2.11 9.97
N LEU A 4 14.19 2.18 8.75
CA LEU A 4 15.44 1.54 8.33
C LEU A 4 16.42 2.63 7.94
N GLU A 5 17.61 2.61 8.52
CA GLU A 5 18.67 3.57 8.23
C GLU A 5 19.86 2.87 7.56
N TYR A 6 20.47 3.57 6.60
CA TYR A 6 21.62 3.08 5.83
C TYR A 6 22.61 4.21 5.60
N THR A 7 23.91 3.97 5.86
CA THR A 7 24.96 4.96 5.65
C THR A 7 25.89 4.51 4.55
N PHE A 8 26.27 5.43 3.64
CA PHE A 8 27.15 5.14 2.51
C PHE A 8 27.98 6.36 2.11
N LYS A 9 28.95 6.14 1.22
CA LYS A 9 29.72 7.16 0.51
C LYS A 9 29.79 6.78 -0.96
N VAL A 10 29.91 7.80 -1.81
CA VAL A 10 30.18 7.62 -3.24
C VAL A 10 31.62 7.98 -3.56
N ASN A 11 32.18 7.33 -4.58
CA ASN A 11 33.56 7.61 -5.03
C ASN A 11 33.62 8.84 -5.92
N ASP A 12 32.60 9.05 -6.76
CA ASP A 12 32.52 10.14 -7.71
C ASP A 12 31.26 10.96 -7.45
N SER A 13 31.35 12.28 -7.69
CA SER A 13 30.18 13.16 -7.59
C SER A 13 29.33 13.04 -8.85
N GLY A 14 27.99 12.88 -8.69
CA GLY A 14 27.11 12.69 -9.84
C GLY A 14 25.66 12.42 -9.45
N MET A 15 24.86 12.07 -10.46
CA MET A 15 23.47 11.61 -10.28
C MET A 15 23.47 10.10 -10.02
N TYR A 16 22.68 9.70 -9.05
CA TYR A 16 22.58 8.33 -8.59
C TYR A 16 21.13 7.90 -8.42
N ASN A 17 20.87 6.64 -8.70
CA ASN A 17 19.66 5.94 -8.33
C ASN A 17 19.86 5.19 -7.00
N ILE A 18 18.87 5.27 -6.13
CA ILE A 18 18.76 4.36 -4.99
C ILE A 18 17.88 3.19 -5.46
N VAL A 19 18.53 2.06 -5.74
CA VAL A 19 17.87 0.85 -6.24
C VAL A 19 17.56 -0.07 -5.08
N THR A 20 16.36 -0.60 -5.06
CA THR A 20 15.91 -1.56 -4.04
C THR A 20 15.51 -2.87 -4.70
N ARG A 21 15.82 -3.99 -4.05
CA ARG A 21 15.18 -5.28 -4.35
C ARG A 21 14.17 -5.55 -3.26
N PHE A 22 12.90 -5.61 -3.64
CA PHE A 22 11.80 -5.68 -2.71
C PHE A 22 10.72 -6.66 -3.15
N ARG A 23 9.85 -7.00 -2.21
CA ARG A 23 8.61 -7.75 -2.47
C ARG A 23 7.53 -7.25 -1.53
N GLN A 24 6.38 -6.92 -2.11
CA GLN A 24 5.13 -6.65 -1.40
C GLN A 24 4.08 -7.64 -1.93
N ASN A 25 3.81 -8.72 -1.20
CA ASN A 25 2.98 -9.83 -1.64
C ASN A 25 1.75 -10.07 -0.73
N LEU A 26 1.43 -9.12 0.14
CA LEU A 26 0.32 -9.22 1.09
C LEU A 26 -0.87 -8.34 0.72
N LEU A 27 -0.63 -7.16 0.15
CA LEU A 27 -1.66 -6.18 -0.16
C LEU A 27 -1.96 -6.15 -1.66
N ASP A 28 -2.70 -7.14 -2.15
CA ASP A 28 -3.13 -7.22 -3.55
C ASP A 28 -4.00 -6.00 -3.93
N GLY A 29 -3.58 -5.29 -4.98
CA GLY A 29 -4.26 -4.08 -5.48
C GLY A 29 -4.05 -2.83 -4.64
N VAL A 30 -3.10 -2.87 -3.71
CA VAL A 30 -2.67 -1.73 -2.91
C VAL A 30 -1.14 -1.68 -2.97
N TYR A 31 -0.57 -0.49 -2.94
CA TYR A 31 0.87 -0.31 -2.77
C TYR A 31 1.20 -0.02 -1.30
N THR A 32 2.44 -0.24 -0.92
CA THR A 32 2.98 0.23 0.36
C THR A 32 3.86 1.43 0.15
N SER A 33 3.94 2.31 1.14
CA SER A 33 4.64 3.58 1.02
C SER A 33 5.71 3.75 2.09
N ARG A 34 6.77 4.47 1.71
CA ARG A 34 7.83 4.92 2.62
C ARG A 34 8.14 6.39 2.33
N ALA A 35 8.39 7.15 3.37
CA ALA A 35 9.05 8.44 3.26
C ALA A 35 10.55 8.24 3.30
N LEU A 36 11.29 8.93 2.42
CA LEU A 36 12.73 8.93 2.38
C LEU A 36 13.28 10.21 2.98
N TYR A 37 14.16 10.07 3.97
CA TYR A 37 14.98 11.14 4.51
C TYR A 37 16.42 10.88 4.09
N ILE A 38 17.13 11.95 3.72
CA ILE A 38 18.56 11.92 3.44
C ILE A 38 19.23 12.97 4.30
N TYR A 39 20.33 12.58 4.92
CA TYR A 39 21.20 13.46 5.69
C TYR A 39 22.62 13.36 5.14
N SER A 40 23.28 14.51 4.99
CA SER A 40 24.67 14.59 4.53
C SER A 40 25.57 15.08 5.64
N ASP A 41 26.65 14.36 5.91
CA ASP A 41 27.71 14.77 6.82
C ASP A 41 28.97 15.09 6.01
N GLY A 42 29.41 16.36 6.09
CA GLY A 42 30.56 16.88 5.36
C GLY A 42 30.21 17.61 4.06
N ALA A 43 28.96 17.68 3.62
CA ALA A 43 28.54 18.54 2.52
C ALA A 43 28.40 20.00 2.97
N ALA A 44 28.77 20.94 2.10
CA ALA A 44 28.56 22.36 2.36
C ALA A 44 27.08 22.72 2.25
N GLU A 45 26.53 23.48 3.20
CA GLU A 45 25.15 23.95 3.15
C GLU A 45 24.91 24.75 1.85
N GLY A 46 23.84 24.36 1.14
CA GLY A 46 23.48 24.94 -0.16
C GLY A 46 24.21 24.32 -1.37
N SER A 47 25.13 23.34 -1.18
CA SER A 47 25.62 22.54 -2.32
C SER A 47 24.53 21.61 -2.84
N LYS A 48 24.69 21.08 -4.06
CA LYS A 48 23.74 20.13 -4.65
C LYS A 48 23.64 18.82 -3.87
N GLY A 49 24.70 18.42 -3.18
CA GLY A 49 24.77 17.23 -2.37
C GLY A 49 24.41 17.44 -0.91
N TYR A 50 23.97 18.64 -0.52
CA TYR A 50 23.53 18.90 0.84
C TYR A 50 22.08 18.46 1.05
N TYR A 51 21.88 17.52 2.00
CA TYR A 51 20.58 17.05 2.41
C TYR A 51 20.46 17.10 3.94
N ASN A 52 19.29 17.54 4.42
CA ASN A 52 18.99 17.61 5.85
C ASN A 52 17.51 17.27 6.11
N GLY A 53 17.10 16.09 5.71
CA GLY A 53 15.73 15.61 5.86
C GLY A 53 15.14 15.05 4.56
N ILE A 54 13.88 15.38 4.28
CA ILE A 54 13.23 15.01 3.01
C ILE A 54 13.87 15.81 1.87
N PRO A 55 14.44 15.14 0.85
CA PRO A 55 15.21 15.81 -0.20
C PRO A 55 14.33 16.68 -1.11
N PHE A 56 13.11 16.25 -1.39
CA PHE A 56 12.09 16.94 -2.21
C PHE A 56 10.71 16.31 -1.96
N GLU A 57 9.65 16.93 -2.42
CA GLU A 57 8.27 16.58 -2.11
C GLU A 57 7.93 15.13 -2.50
N GLU A 58 8.38 14.67 -3.65
CA GLU A 58 8.12 13.33 -4.17
C GLU A 58 8.68 12.21 -3.27
N ALA A 59 9.73 12.51 -2.49
CA ALA A 59 10.33 11.56 -1.55
C ALA A 59 9.48 11.34 -0.28
N THR A 60 8.39 12.09 -0.11
CA THR A 60 7.45 11.88 1.01
C THR A 60 6.62 10.62 0.85
N GLU A 61 6.44 10.12 -0.38
CA GLU A 61 5.64 8.94 -0.68
C GLU A 61 6.28 8.09 -1.79
N LEU A 62 7.30 7.33 -1.43
CA LEU A 62 7.82 6.27 -2.31
C LEU A 62 6.84 5.13 -2.38
N VAL A 63 6.62 4.57 -3.57
CA VAL A 63 5.64 3.51 -3.80
C VAL A 63 6.30 2.17 -4.09
N PHE A 64 5.78 1.12 -3.44
CA PHE A 64 6.19 -0.26 -3.63
C PHE A 64 4.95 -1.07 -4.02
N THR A 65 4.85 -1.42 -5.29
CA THR A 65 3.69 -2.07 -5.87
C THR A 65 3.59 -3.54 -5.47
N TYR A 66 2.36 -4.07 -5.49
CA TYR A 66 2.11 -5.49 -5.23
C TYR A 66 2.77 -6.39 -6.27
N SER A 67 3.48 -7.41 -5.79
CA SER A 67 3.99 -8.51 -6.60
C SER A 67 4.28 -9.73 -5.75
N THR A 68 3.91 -10.91 -6.23
CA THR A 68 4.30 -12.18 -5.62
C THR A 68 5.79 -12.51 -5.84
N ASP A 69 6.37 -11.94 -6.90
CA ASP A 69 7.78 -12.06 -7.22
C ASP A 69 8.59 -10.90 -6.64
N TRP A 70 9.88 -11.14 -6.42
CA TRP A 70 10.83 -10.09 -6.11
C TRP A 70 10.95 -9.12 -7.30
N GLN A 71 10.91 -7.83 -6.98
CA GLN A 71 11.11 -6.72 -7.92
C GLN A 71 12.45 -6.05 -7.63
N SER A 72 13.06 -5.46 -8.66
CA SER A 72 14.26 -4.62 -8.52
C SER A 72 14.05 -3.37 -9.37
N GLY A 73 14.23 -2.21 -8.77
CA GLY A 73 14.04 -0.93 -9.44
C GLY A 73 14.60 0.23 -8.62
N ALA A 74 14.77 1.36 -9.29
CA ALA A 74 15.01 2.63 -8.63
C ALA A 74 13.81 2.97 -7.72
N LEU A 75 14.04 3.81 -6.70
CA LEU A 75 12.94 4.35 -5.91
C LEU A 75 12.02 5.16 -6.81
N GLN A 76 10.72 4.97 -6.63
CA GLN A 76 9.70 5.59 -7.46
C GLN A 76 8.68 6.36 -6.62
N TYR A 77 8.14 7.41 -7.21
CA TYR A 77 6.93 8.08 -6.75
C TYR A 77 5.82 7.92 -7.79
N MET A 78 4.58 8.11 -7.36
CA MET A 78 3.42 7.93 -8.21
C MET A 78 2.75 9.27 -8.51
N VAL A 79 2.51 9.53 -9.79
CA VAL A 79 1.72 10.66 -10.26
C VAL A 79 0.33 10.16 -10.65
N LYS A 80 -0.70 10.79 -10.09
CA LYS A 80 -2.10 10.54 -10.45
C LYS A 80 -2.59 11.64 -11.36
N SER A 81 -3.17 11.28 -12.48
CA SER A 81 -3.75 12.21 -13.44
C SER A 81 -5.09 11.71 -13.95
N TYR A 82 -5.91 12.60 -14.51
CA TYR A 82 -7.15 12.21 -15.17
C TYR A 82 -6.96 12.31 -16.68
N ASN A 83 -7.30 11.23 -17.40
CA ASN A 83 -7.26 11.23 -18.85
C ASN A 83 -8.41 12.06 -19.44
N GLU A 84 -8.42 12.25 -20.76
CA GLU A 84 -9.45 13.03 -21.47
C GLU A 84 -10.89 12.52 -21.27
N LYS A 85 -11.04 11.25 -20.84
CA LYS A 85 -12.35 10.63 -20.52
C LYS A 85 -12.72 10.75 -19.04
N GLY A 86 -11.93 11.49 -18.23
CA GLY A 86 -12.15 11.64 -16.80
C GLY A 86 -11.79 10.39 -15.97
N ALA A 87 -11.13 9.39 -16.55
CA ALA A 87 -10.67 8.22 -15.82
C ALA A 87 -9.32 8.50 -15.15
N LEU A 88 -9.18 8.08 -13.88
CA LEU A 88 -7.92 8.16 -13.13
C LEU A 88 -6.87 7.27 -13.80
N THR A 89 -5.70 7.84 -14.05
CA THR A 89 -4.49 7.15 -14.51
C THR A 89 -3.37 7.37 -13.53
N THR A 90 -2.47 6.39 -13.41
CA THR A 90 -1.32 6.46 -12.52
C THR A 90 -0.06 6.11 -13.30
N GLU A 91 0.99 6.89 -13.08
CA GLU A 91 2.31 6.67 -13.67
C GLU A 91 3.34 6.70 -12.54
N CYS A 92 4.31 5.79 -12.60
CA CYS A 92 5.43 5.75 -11.66
C CYS A 92 6.67 6.33 -12.34
N HIS A 93 7.36 7.22 -11.63
CA HIS A 93 8.57 7.88 -12.10
C HIS A 93 9.73 7.57 -11.16
N ASP A 94 10.90 7.30 -11.74
CA ASP A 94 12.13 7.05 -10.98
C ASP A 94 12.64 8.34 -10.34
N LEU A 95 13.25 8.22 -9.16
CA LEU A 95 13.91 9.29 -8.45
C LEU A 95 15.42 9.20 -8.59
N GLU A 96 16.02 10.33 -8.90
CA GLU A 96 17.46 10.50 -8.99
C GLU A 96 17.95 11.51 -7.93
N PHE A 97 19.12 11.23 -7.36
CA PHE A 97 19.72 12.01 -6.28
C PHE A 97 21.14 12.40 -6.66
N TYR A 98 21.52 13.63 -6.37
CA TYR A 98 22.90 14.07 -6.57
C TYR A 98 23.72 13.82 -5.30
N PHE A 99 24.77 13.00 -5.39
CA PHE A 99 25.69 12.76 -4.28
C PHE A 99 27.11 13.25 -4.62
N GLU A 100 27.81 13.78 -3.61
CA GLU A 100 29.15 14.33 -3.71
C GLU A 100 30.19 13.33 -3.17
N ALA A 101 31.30 13.18 -3.87
CA ALA A 101 32.41 12.34 -3.44
C ALA A 101 32.96 12.79 -2.09
N GLY A 102 33.24 11.83 -1.21
CA GLY A 102 33.82 12.10 0.12
C GLY A 102 32.80 12.49 1.22
N VAL A 103 31.56 12.84 0.84
CA VAL A 103 30.46 13.11 1.79
C VAL A 103 29.90 11.79 2.30
N THR A 104 29.57 11.75 3.60
CA THR A 104 28.87 10.62 4.20
C THR A 104 27.37 10.88 4.16
N TYR A 105 26.61 10.00 3.51
CA TYR A 105 25.16 10.08 3.43
C TYR A 105 24.51 9.03 4.33
N THR A 106 23.47 9.45 5.04
CA THR A 106 22.56 8.54 5.76
C THR A 106 21.18 8.67 5.16
N ILE A 107 20.66 7.58 4.61
CA ILE A 107 19.27 7.47 4.15
C ILE A 107 18.45 6.78 5.22
N LYS A 108 17.21 7.28 5.41
CA LYS A 108 16.24 6.71 6.35
C LYS A 108 14.92 6.50 5.62
N PHE A 109 14.45 5.26 5.62
CA PHE A 109 13.10 4.92 5.16
C PHE A 109 12.17 4.86 6.36
N GLU A 110 11.10 5.63 6.34
CA GLU A 110 10.09 5.65 7.39
C GLU A 110 8.73 5.20 6.83
N VAL A 111 8.02 4.36 7.58
CA VAL A 111 6.69 3.89 7.19
C VAL A 111 5.73 5.07 7.14
N THR A 112 5.06 5.26 6.01
CA THR A 112 3.99 6.24 5.83
C THR A 112 2.78 5.60 5.17
N LEU A 113 1.61 6.17 5.39
CA LEU A 113 0.42 5.81 4.62
C LEU A 113 0.30 6.63 3.33
N GLY A 114 1.02 7.77 3.25
CA GLY A 114 0.95 8.66 2.13
C GLY A 114 -0.50 8.98 1.72
N SER A 115 -0.79 8.94 0.44
CA SER A 115 -2.13 9.18 -0.11
C SER A 115 -3.15 8.09 0.29
N MET A 116 -2.68 6.89 0.71
CA MET A 116 -3.55 5.84 1.25
C MET A 116 -4.17 6.21 2.61
N GLY A 117 -3.61 7.21 3.31
CA GLY A 117 -4.17 7.68 4.58
C GLY A 117 -5.62 8.15 4.48
N SER A 118 -5.99 8.80 3.37
CA SER A 118 -7.38 9.21 3.10
C SER A 118 -8.30 8.01 2.88
N VAL A 119 -7.84 6.99 2.16
CA VAL A 119 -8.58 5.75 1.90
C VAL A 119 -8.79 4.98 3.21
N VAL A 120 -7.74 4.84 4.03
CA VAL A 120 -7.83 4.21 5.36
C VAL A 120 -8.85 4.91 6.25
N ARG A 121 -8.87 6.25 6.25
CA ARG A 121 -9.85 7.02 7.00
C ARG A 121 -11.28 6.76 6.52
N GLN A 122 -11.53 6.85 5.21
CA GLN A 122 -12.87 6.62 4.64
C GLN A 122 -13.39 5.21 4.91
N ILE A 123 -12.53 4.18 4.79
CA ILE A 123 -12.91 2.80 5.13
C ILE A 123 -13.18 2.67 6.64
N THR A 124 -12.42 3.37 7.49
CA THR A 124 -12.65 3.36 8.95
C THR A 124 -13.99 3.98 9.29
N GLU A 125 -14.30 5.15 8.74
CA GLU A 125 -15.58 5.84 8.92
C GLU A 125 -16.76 4.99 8.40
N SER A 126 -16.60 4.35 7.23
CA SER A 126 -17.62 3.43 6.71
C SER A 126 -17.80 2.19 7.58
N LEU A 127 -16.71 1.61 8.10
CA LEU A 127 -16.78 0.47 9.01
C LEU A 127 -17.53 0.82 10.30
N GLU A 128 -17.26 1.98 10.88
CA GLU A 128 -17.94 2.47 12.09
C GLU A 128 -19.43 2.71 11.81
N ALA A 129 -19.78 3.34 10.70
CA ALA A 129 -21.17 3.60 10.31
C ALA A 129 -21.93 2.29 10.06
N ILE A 130 -21.41 1.37 9.26
CA ILE A 130 -22.04 0.07 8.97
C ILE A 130 -22.16 -0.77 10.24
N ASN A 131 -21.19 -0.69 11.17
CA ASN A 131 -21.29 -1.36 12.45
C ASN A 131 -22.39 -0.75 13.33
N GLY A 132 -22.59 0.56 13.28
CA GLY A 132 -23.74 1.25 13.91
C GLY A 132 -25.06 0.73 13.36
N ASP A 133 -25.22 0.73 12.04
CA ASP A 133 -26.41 0.19 11.36
C ASP A 133 -26.67 -1.28 11.72
N TYR A 134 -25.62 -2.09 11.77
CA TYR A 134 -25.71 -3.50 12.20
C TYR A 134 -26.26 -3.61 13.63
N LEU A 135 -25.76 -2.79 14.57
CA LEU A 135 -26.21 -2.81 15.95
C LEU A 135 -27.66 -2.34 16.10
N ASP A 136 -28.08 -1.33 15.35
CA ASP A 136 -29.46 -0.85 15.33
C ASP A 136 -30.42 -1.93 14.83
N ILE A 137 -30.07 -2.59 13.73
CA ILE A 137 -30.81 -3.73 13.19
C ILE A 137 -30.87 -4.85 14.23
N LEU A 138 -29.75 -5.16 14.89
CA LEU A 138 -29.65 -6.19 15.90
C LEU A 138 -30.55 -5.90 17.13
N GLN A 139 -30.67 -4.64 17.54
CA GLN A 139 -31.55 -4.24 18.64
C GLN A 139 -33.03 -4.52 18.32
N LEU A 140 -33.44 -4.33 17.06
CA LEU A 140 -34.80 -4.60 16.63
C LEU A 140 -35.08 -6.09 16.43
N THR A 141 -34.13 -6.84 15.88
CA THR A 141 -34.34 -8.23 15.46
C THR A 141 -33.90 -9.27 16.49
N GLY A 142 -33.00 -8.88 17.41
CA GLY A 142 -32.28 -9.81 18.27
C GLY A 142 -31.16 -10.53 17.54
N ALA A 143 -30.37 -11.32 18.28
CA ALA A 143 -29.18 -12.00 17.77
C ALA A 143 -29.46 -13.09 16.73
N ASN A 144 -30.67 -13.65 16.72
CA ASN A 144 -31.09 -14.67 15.76
C ASN A 144 -32.41 -14.20 15.10
N PRO A 145 -32.35 -13.35 14.09
CA PRO A 145 -33.51 -12.80 13.44
C PRO A 145 -34.35 -13.89 12.76
N ASP A 146 -35.68 -13.80 12.91
CA ASP A 146 -36.59 -14.61 12.10
C ASP A 146 -36.58 -14.06 10.67
N LYS A 147 -36.07 -14.86 9.74
CA LYS A 147 -35.87 -14.48 8.32
C LYS A 147 -37.19 -14.31 7.55
N TYR A 148 -38.28 -14.67 8.13
CA TYR A 148 -39.62 -14.62 7.50
C TYR A 148 -40.55 -13.59 8.18
N ARG A 149 -40.07 -12.94 9.24
CA ARG A 149 -40.83 -11.93 9.98
C ARG A 149 -40.68 -10.58 9.31
N ASP A 150 -41.80 -9.91 9.11
CA ASP A 150 -41.81 -8.48 8.77
C ASP A 150 -41.49 -7.65 10.02
N TYR A 151 -40.37 -6.98 10.00
CA TYR A 151 -39.92 -6.09 11.07
C TYR A 151 -40.25 -4.63 10.82
N GLY A 152 -40.69 -4.27 9.61
CA GLY A 152 -41.06 -2.90 9.22
C GLY A 152 -39.87 -1.95 9.23
N PHE A 153 -38.72 -2.39 8.77
CA PHE A 153 -37.45 -1.64 8.81
C PHE A 153 -37.57 -0.24 8.17
N TYR A 154 -38.18 -0.13 7.01
CA TYR A 154 -38.36 1.17 6.33
C TYR A 154 -39.17 2.19 7.13
N ARG A 155 -40.03 1.73 7.99
CA ARG A 155 -40.87 2.58 8.84
C ARG A 155 -40.21 2.89 10.19
N ILE A 156 -39.51 1.91 10.79
CA ILE A 156 -38.98 2.01 12.15
C ILE A 156 -37.57 2.66 12.15
N MET A 157 -36.75 2.35 11.14
CA MET A 157 -35.38 2.85 11.04
C MET A 157 -34.98 3.29 9.60
N PRO A 158 -35.73 4.29 9.05
CA PRO A 158 -35.50 4.74 7.68
C PRO A 158 -34.07 5.29 7.47
N ASP A 159 -33.49 5.95 8.48
CA ASP A 159 -32.17 6.53 8.40
C ASP A 159 -31.08 5.45 8.27
N THR A 160 -31.18 4.37 9.04
CA THR A 160 -30.30 3.19 8.92
C THR A 160 -30.35 2.60 7.51
N ILE A 161 -31.57 2.47 6.94
CA ILE A 161 -31.72 1.92 5.59
C ILE A 161 -31.11 2.83 4.52
N ILE A 162 -31.27 4.14 4.67
CA ILE A 162 -30.63 5.13 3.77
C ILE A 162 -29.12 5.08 3.91
N ASP A 163 -28.61 4.92 5.15
CA ASP A 163 -27.18 4.86 5.40
C ASP A 163 -26.52 3.64 4.74
N LEU A 164 -27.15 2.45 4.76
CA LEU A 164 -26.65 1.27 4.05
C LEU A 164 -26.33 1.58 2.58
N LYS A 165 -27.20 2.34 1.90
CA LYS A 165 -26.96 2.75 0.51
C LYS A 165 -25.81 3.74 0.42
N ARG A 166 -25.75 4.74 1.29
CA ARG A 166 -24.68 5.74 1.33
C ARG A 166 -23.32 5.07 1.53
N GLN A 167 -23.20 4.12 2.44
CA GLN A 167 -21.97 3.37 2.68
C GLN A 167 -21.60 2.49 1.48
N ALA A 168 -22.57 1.89 0.79
CA ALA A 168 -22.34 1.17 -0.45
C ALA A 168 -21.73 2.08 -1.52
N ASP A 169 -22.24 3.28 -1.69
CA ASP A 169 -21.75 4.22 -2.70
C ASP A 169 -20.31 4.72 -2.37
N ILE A 170 -20.00 4.94 -1.08
CA ILE A 170 -18.65 5.29 -0.62
C ILE A 170 -17.67 4.14 -0.89
N LEU A 171 -18.01 2.92 -0.47
CA LEU A 171 -17.13 1.75 -0.65
C LEU A 171 -16.93 1.40 -2.13
N GLU A 172 -17.92 1.63 -3.00
CA GLU A 172 -17.76 1.46 -4.45
C GLU A 172 -16.77 2.47 -5.03
N GLY A 173 -16.83 3.74 -4.61
CA GLY A 173 -15.86 4.75 -4.99
C GLY A 173 -14.44 4.32 -4.64
N ILE A 174 -14.23 3.87 -3.39
CA ILE A 174 -12.93 3.37 -2.92
C ILE A 174 -12.47 2.16 -3.75
N ALA A 175 -13.36 1.18 -4.02
CA ALA A 175 -13.03 0.00 -4.81
C ALA A 175 -12.61 0.35 -6.23
N ASN A 176 -13.26 1.34 -6.85
CA ASN A 176 -12.93 1.84 -8.18
C ASN A 176 -11.58 2.57 -8.19
N ASP A 177 -11.31 3.42 -7.21
CA ASP A 177 -10.03 4.13 -7.08
C ASP A 177 -8.86 3.14 -6.85
N MET A 178 -9.08 2.11 -6.03
CA MET A 178 -8.09 1.04 -5.83
C MET A 178 -7.82 0.28 -7.14
N ALA A 179 -8.87 -0.08 -7.88
CA ALA A 179 -8.72 -0.79 -9.15
C ALA A 179 -8.02 0.08 -10.21
N ALA A 180 -8.30 1.38 -10.26
CA ALA A 180 -7.64 2.32 -11.15
C ALA A 180 -6.16 2.49 -10.80
N THR A 181 -5.82 2.59 -9.50
CA THR A 181 -4.45 2.73 -9.01
C THR A 181 -3.62 1.47 -9.28
N ALA A 182 -4.20 0.29 -9.11
CA ALA A 182 -3.53 -0.99 -9.37
C ALA A 182 -3.47 -1.38 -10.85
N GLY A 183 -4.27 -0.72 -11.71
CA GLY A 183 -4.41 -1.06 -13.13
C GLY A 183 -5.15 -2.38 -13.40
N VAL A 184 -5.52 -3.12 -12.35
CA VAL A 184 -6.23 -4.41 -12.41
C VAL A 184 -7.22 -4.55 -11.25
N LYS A 185 -8.25 -5.39 -11.44
CA LYS A 185 -9.13 -5.78 -10.34
C LYS A 185 -8.37 -6.69 -9.36
N SER A 186 -8.25 -6.26 -8.14
CA SER A 186 -7.58 -6.99 -7.06
C SER A 186 -8.56 -7.77 -6.20
N THR A 187 -8.03 -8.67 -5.38
CA THR A 187 -8.82 -9.38 -4.36
C THR A 187 -9.48 -8.41 -3.37
N ASN A 188 -8.77 -7.35 -2.99
CA ASN A 188 -9.28 -6.34 -2.06
C ASN A 188 -10.42 -5.51 -2.68
N SER A 189 -10.26 -5.03 -3.94
CA SER A 189 -11.35 -4.33 -4.63
C SER A 189 -12.56 -5.23 -4.88
N ALA A 190 -12.34 -6.52 -5.19
CA ALA A 190 -13.41 -7.49 -5.33
C ALA A 190 -14.16 -7.74 -4.00
N THR A 191 -13.44 -7.74 -2.87
CA THR A 191 -14.04 -7.88 -1.53
C THR A 191 -14.91 -6.68 -1.19
N LEU A 192 -14.43 -5.44 -1.43
CA LEU A 192 -15.24 -4.24 -1.26
C LEU A 192 -16.50 -4.29 -2.11
N ASN A 193 -16.40 -4.70 -3.36
CA ASN A 193 -17.56 -4.83 -4.26
C ASN A 193 -18.60 -5.87 -3.75
N LYS A 194 -18.17 -6.97 -3.11
CA LYS A 194 -19.11 -7.91 -2.47
C LYS A 194 -19.89 -7.26 -1.34
N ILE A 195 -19.23 -6.43 -0.54
CA ILE A 195 -19.88 -5.67 0.53
C ILE A 195 -20.87 -4.67 -0.07
N VAL A 196 -20.48 -3.92 -1.08
CA VAL A 196 -21.35 -3.00 -1.83
C VAL A 196 -22.62 -3.68 -2.31
N VAL A 197 -22.49 -4.85 -2.95
CA VAL A 197 -23.66 -5.63 -3.43
C VAL A 197 -24.56 -6.05 -2.28
N LEU A 198 -23.99 -6.47 -1.14
CA LEU A 198 -24.77 -6.84 0.04
C LEU A 198 -25.56 -5.65 0.59
N LEU A 199 -24.89 -4.51 0.84
CA LEU A 199 -25.52 -3.31 1.38
C LEU A 199 -26.65 -2.79 0.48
N ARG A 200 -26.43 -2.77 -0.84
CA ARG A 200 -27.47 -2.40 -1.81
C ARG A 200 -28.67 -3.36 -1.80
N ARG A 201 -28.40 -4.66 -1.64
CA ARG A 201 -29.47 -5.66 -1.51
C ARG A 201 -30.31 -5.41 -0.25
N MET A 202 -29.64 -5.21 0.89
CA MET A 202 -30.32 -4.91 2.16
C MET A 202 -31.10 -3.59 2.11
N HIS A 203 -30.58 -2.58 1.41
CA HIS A 203 -31.30 -1.32 1.17
C HIS A 203 -32.55 -1.52 0.31
N SER A 204 -32.49 -2.39 -0.71
CA SER A 204 -33.57 -2.52 -1.71
C SER A 204 -34.74 -3.42 -1.28
N SER A 205 -34.56 -4.23 -0.22
CA SER A 205 -35.59 -5.15 0.26
C SER A 205 -35.48 -5.38 1.76
N GLU A 206 -36.57 -5.12 2.50
CA GLU A 206 -36.65 -5.39 3.94
C GLU A 206 -36.40 -6.86 4.29
N ASP A 207 -36.89 -7.78 3.48
CA ASP A 207 -36.67 -9.22 3.66
C ASP A 207 -35.18 -9.62 3.63
N GLU A 208 -34.37 -8.89 2.86
CA GLU A 208 -32.95 -9.16 2.72
C GLU A 208 -32.16 -8.70 3.95
N ILE A 209 -32.68 -7.80 4.77
CA ILE A 209 -31.99 -7.27 5.96
C ILE A 209 -31.80 -8.40 6.98
N ALA A 210 -32.89 -9.01 7.44
CA ALA A 210 -32.84 -10.09 8.41
C ALA A 210 -32.11 -11.34 7.90
N ARG A 211 -32.26 -11.63 6.59
CA ARG A 211 -31.61 -12.78 5.95
C ARG A 211 -30.10 -12.67 5.86
N ASN A 212 -29.56 -11.46 5.73
CA ASN A 212 -28.15 -11.22 5.45
C ASN A 212 -27.37 -10.62 6.64
N LEU A 213 -27.98 -10.54 7.84
CA LEU A 213 -27.33 -9.93 9.00
C LEU A 213 -26.04 -10.65 9.41
N ASP A 214 -26.00 -11.98 9.36
CA ASP A 214 -24.79 -12.78 9.63
C ASP A 214 -23.69 -12.50 8.60
N GLN A 215 -24.07 -12.34 7.33
CA GLN A 215 -23.12 -12.02 6.26
C GLN A 215 -22.57 -10.61 6.43
N LEU A 216 -23.39 -9.64 6.82
CA LEU A 216 -22.95 -8.28 7.14
C LEU A 216 -21.92 -8.30 8.26
N LYS A 217 -22.19 -9.04 9.36
CA LYS A 217 -21.23 -9.23 10.46
C LYS A 217 -19.89 -9.80 9.98
N SER A 218 -19.93 -10.81 9.13
CA SER A 218 -18.73 -11.40 8.54
C SER A 218 -17.92 -10.39 7.71
N TYR A 219 -18.61 -9.55 6.95
CA TYR A 219 -17.96 -8.53 6.12
C TYR A 219 -17.38 -7.37 6.94
N LEU A 220 -17.99 -7.00 8.07
CA LEU A 220 -17.40 -6.06 9.03
C LEU A 220 -16.04 -6.58 9.54
N GLY A 221 -15.97 -7.87 9.87
CA GLY A 221 -14.68 -8.51 10.23
C GLY A 221 -13.66 -8.45 9.10
N THR A 222 -14.09 -8.70 7.86
CA THR A 222 -13.21 -8.63 6.67
C THR A 222 -12.68 -7.22 6.42
N LEU A 223 -13.54 -6.20 6.55
CA LEU A 223 -13.12 -4.78 6.47
C LEU A 223 -12.11 -4.41 7.55
N GLY A 224 -12.32 -4.87 8.78
CA GLY A 224 -11.38 -4.67 9.89
C GLY A 224 -10.02 -5.28 9.62
N THR A 225 -9.98 -6.49 9.05
CA THR A 225 -8.73 -7.14 8.63
C THR A 225 -8.03 -6.37 7.53
N LEU A 226 -8.75 -5.96 6.48
CA LEU A 226 -8.20 -5.15 5.40
C LEU A 226 -7.58 -3.84 5.92
N LEU A 227 -8.27 -3.15 6.83
CA LEU A 227 -7.75 -1.94 7.47
C LEU A 227 -6.47 -2.18 8.26
N SER A 228 -6.41 -3.28 9.01
CA SER A 228 -5.24 -3.67 9.78
C SER A 228 -4.05 -3.93 8.84
N ASP A 229 -4.27 -4.69 7.78
CA ASP A 229 -3.24 -5.04 6.81
C ASP A 229 -2.70 -3.80 6.09
N VAL A 230 -3.57 -2.89 5.63
CA VAL A 230 -3.16 -1.64 5.01
C VAL A 230 -2.37 -0.75 5.97
N LYS A 231 -2.77 -0.66 7.24
CA LYS A 231 -2.06 0.13 8.26
C LYS A 231 -0.66 -0.41 8.58
N THR A 232 -0.44 -1.72 8.46
CA THR A 232 0.88 -2.32 8.74
C THR A 232 1.91 -2.01 7.66
N GLN A 233 1.50 -1.62 6.45
CA GLN A 233 2.38 -1.27 5.34
C GLN A 233 3.51 -2.30 5.11
N PRO A 234 3.17 -3.59 4.90
CA PRO A 234 4.15 -4.66 4.82
C PRO A 234 5.06 -4.51 3.61
N LEU A 235 6.37 -4.64 3.81
CA LEU A 235 7.37 -4.59 2.76
C LEU A 235 8.55 -5.46 3.15
N GLN A 236 8.98 -6.32 2.25
CA GLN A 236 10.21 -7.09 2.37
C GLN A 236 11.28 -6.42 1.51
N LEU A 237 12.39 -6.04 2.12
CA LEU A 237 13.57 -5.50 1.45
C LEU A 237 14.70 -6.51 1.56
N ASP A 238 15.34 -6.83 0.43
CA ASP A 238 16.48 -7.74 0.35
C ASP A 238 17.80 -6.96 0.34
N TYR A 239 17.90 -5.97 -0.54
CA TYR A 239 19.05 -5.06 -0.58
C TYR A 239 18.66 -3.64 -1.00
N ILE A 240 19.56 -2.71 -0.70
CA ILE A 240 19.58 -1.34 -1.20
C ILE A 240 20.93 -1.14 -1.88
N LEU A 241 20.92 -0.64 -3.11
CA LEU A 241 22.11 -0.36 -3.92
C LEU A 241 22.10 1.11 -4.34
N ILE A 242 23.22 1.77 -4.17
CA ILE A 242 23.46 3.13 -4.67
C ILE A 242 24.30 2.98 -5.94
N GLN A 243 23.74 3.29 -7.10
CA GLN A 243 24.42 3.16 -8.38
C GLN A 243 24.28 4.42 -9.22
N SER A 244 25.24 4.66 -10.13
CA SER A 244 25.13 5.78 -11.08
C SER A 244 23.83 5.70 -11.87
N ALA A 245 23.19 6.86 -12.13
CA ALA A 245 21.95 6.92 -12.90
C ALA A 245 22.10 6.36 -14.34
N ASP A 246 23.33 6.37 -14.87
CA ASP A 246 23.65 5.83 -16.21
C ASP A 246 23.81 4.30 -16.24
N GLU A 247 23.85 3.64 -15.08
CA GLU A 247 24.04 2.20 -15.01
C GLU A 247 22.71 1.45 -15.12
N ALA A 248 22.76 0.27 -15.76
CA ALA A 248 21.57 -0.59 -15.87
C ALA A 248 21.18 -1.20 -14.53
N ILE A 249 19.91 -1.08 -14.17
CA ILE A 249 19.36 -1.63 -12.91
C ILE A 249 19.48 -3.16 -12.92
N PRO A 250 20.01 -3.78 -11.85
CA PRO A 250 20.11 -5.23 -11.74
C PRO A 250 18.74 -5.91 -11.81
N LYS A 251 18.64 -7.01 -12.55
CA LYS A 251 17.39 -7.78 -12.65
C LYS A 251 17.06 -8.44 -11.31
N ALA A 252 15.78 -8.42 -10.93
CA ALA A 252 15.31 -9.02 -9.69
C ALA A 252 15.51 -10.54 -9.62
N LYS A 253 15.44 -11.22 -10.78
CA LYS A 253 15.74 -12.66 -10.91
C LYS A 253 17.14 -12.79 -11.53
N ALA A 254 18.08 -13.38 -10.77
CA ALA A 254 19.36 -13.80 -11.33
C ALA A 254 19.09 -14.86 -12.41
N ASN A 255 19.74 -14.75 -13.57
CA ASN A 255 19.76 -15.84 -14.55
C ASN A 255 20.38 -17.08 -13.87
N PHE A 256 19.92 -18.29 -14.25
CA PHE A 256 20.42 -19.57 -13.70
C PHE A 256 21.95 -19.62 -13.60
N PHE A 257 22.66 -19.13 -14.61
CA PHE A 257 24.11 -19.05 -14.63
C PHE A 257 24.70 -18.05 -13.60
N GLN A 258 24.02 -16.95 -13.30
CA GLN A 258 24.46 -15.99 -12.29
C GLN A 258 24.26 -16.53 -10.88
N SER A 259 23.13 -17.20 -10.62
CA SER A 259 22.87 -17.90 -9.36
C SER A 259 23.89 -19.01 -9.14
N PHE A 260 24.17 -19.81 -10.16
CA PHE A 260 25.17 -20.88 -10.10
C PHE A 260 26.59 -20.35 -9.88
N ALA A 261 26.97 -19.27 -10.57
CA ALA A 261 28.27 -18.63 -10.38
C ALA A 261 28.42 -18.02 -8.97
N HIS A 262 27.37 -17.42 -8.43
CA HIS A 262 27.36 -16.90 -7.06
C HIS A 262 27.44 -18.01 -6.02
N GLU A 263 26.70 -19.11 -6.18
CA GLU A 263 26.75 -20.29 -5.30
C GLU A 263 28.13 -20.96 -5.35
N MET A 264 28.72 -21.12 -6.54
CA MET A 264 30.07 -21.62 -6.71
C MET A 264 31.14 -20.71 -6.08
N SER A 265 31.01 -19.39 -6.27
CA SER A 265 31.91 -18.41 -5.64
C SER A 265 31.80 -18.46 -4.12
N SER A 266 30.59 -18.49 -3.59
CA SER A 266 30.32 -18.59 -2.14
C SER A 266 30.83 -19.91 -1.56
N PHE A 267 30.67 -21.00 -2.29
CA PHE A 267 31.23 -22.31 -1.91
C PHE A 267 32.76 -22.31 -1.88
N VAL A 268 33.42 -21.79 -2.92
CA VAL A 268 34.88 -21.66 -2.98
C VAL A 268 35.40 -20.74 -1.87
N MET A 269 34.74 -19.61 -1.63
CA MET A 269 35.13 -18.66 -0.56
C MET A 269 34.96 -19.27 0.83
N SER A 270 34.02 -20.21 1.03
CA SER A 270 33.83 -20.89 2.33
C SER A 270 35.01 -21.83 2.67
N PHE A 271 35.70 -22.38 1.68
CA PHE A 271 36.90 -23.21 1.87
C PHE A 271 38.14 -22.41 2.24
N PHE A 272 38.18 -21.11 1.89
CA PHE A 272 39.32 -20.22 2.17
C PHE A 272 39.12 -19.34 3.40
N ARG A 273 37.96 -19.38 4.06
CA ARG A 273 37.76 -18.74 5.36
C ARG A 273 38.38 -19.62 6.45
N ASN A 274 39.60 -19.27 6.86
CA ASN A 274 40.20 -19.79 8.08
C ASN A 274 39.35 -19.27 9.27
N TYR A 275 38.68 -20.16 9.93
CA TYR A 275 38.12 -19.94 11.29
C TYR A 275 39.28 -20.09 12.26
N ASN A 276 39.90 -18.96 12.66
CA ASN A 276 40.71 -18.86 13.87
C ASN A 276 39.92 -18.09 14.89
#